data_21ea412ce7c53431c208383e9c578381
#
_entry.id   21ea412ce7c53431c208383e9c578381
#
_cell.length_a   1.000
_cell.length_b   1.000
_cell.length_c   1.000
_cell.angle_alpha   90.00
_cell.angle_beta   90.00
_cell.angle_gamma   90.00
#
_symmetry.space_group_name_H-M   'P 1'
#
loop_
_entity.id
_entity.type
_entity.pdbx_description
1 polymer ?
#
loop_
_entity_poly.entity_id
_entity_poly.type
_entity_poly.pdbx_seq_one_letter_code
_entity_poly.pdbx_strand_id
1 'polypeptide(L)'
;MLEESPVYETIMPLLPTQTREQRIDDLAATTRDYAARGITTAVDAALFSYDDAELLRTVQEQGRLAVRVHVNPFTSLDPDDPRLAFDGKDVTIGGVKLLADGSLQGYTGYLTKPYHTPYQGDPEWRGYPTHSRENLFALIEAAHGRGQFLIHTNGDAATDDALDALEAAQAKHPRKDCRHILIHAQTIREEQLDRLEAAGYTPSFFTAHVYYWGDRHRDLFLGPERAARMDPMRSALDRGLVITAHCDSPIVPADPLLSIWVSVNRLTSSGQVLGPDQRISVLEALRAHTFNPAWQNFQENAKGSIEPGKLADLVVLDANPLEVDPADLRNIGILETIVGGKTVYSARA
;
A
#
# COMPACT_ATOMS: atom_id res chain seq x y z
N MET A 1 -15.49 -23.41 0.20
CA MET A 1 -14.61 -22.45 -0.47
C MET A 1 -13.51 -22.12 0.54
N LEU A 2 -12.26 -22.05 0.11
CA LEU A 2 -11.16 -21.59 0.97
C LEU A 2 -10.95 -20.10 0.68
N GLU A 3 -10.88 -19.28 1.73
CA GLU A 3 -10.75 -17.84 1.65
C GLU A 3 -9.70 -17.37 2.67
N GLU A 4 -8.91 -16.34 2.30
CA GLU A 4 -7.92 -15.69 3.16
C GLU A 4 -6.92 -16.67 3.81
N SER A 5 -6.72 -16.60 5.12
CA SER A 5 -5.75 -17.45 5.85
C SER A 5 -5.85 -18.96 5.56
N PRO A 6 -7.05 -19.59 5.49
CA PRO A 6 -7.18 -21.00 5.11
C PRO A 6 -6.59 -21.37 3.74
N VAL A 7 -6.54 -20.41 2.78
CA VAL A 7 -5.88 -20.65 1.49
C VAL A 7 -4.39 -20.82 1.70
N TYR A 8 -3.76 -19.93 2.45
CA TYR A 8 -2.33 -19.97 2.74
C TYR A 8 -1.97 -21.21 3.54
N GLU A 9 -2.75 -21.56 4.56
CA GLU A 9 -2.48 -22.74 5.41
C GLU A 9 -2.66 -24.07 4.66
N THR A 10 -3.59 -24.13 3.69
CA THR A 10 -3.95 -25.37 3.00
C THR A 10 -3.25 -25.52 1.66
N ILE A 11 -3.11 -24.44 0.88
CA ILE A 11 -2.60 -24.50 -0.49
C ILE A 11 -1.08 -24.30 -0.55
N MET A 12 -0.55 -23.32 0.22
CA MET A 12 0.88 -23.00 0.16
C MET A 12 1.80 -24.20 0.45
N PRO A 13 1.50 -25.09 1.42
CA PRO A 13 2.30 -26.29 1.66
C PRO A 13 2.30 -27.31 0.52
N LEU A 14 1.33 -27.21 -0.42
CA LEU A 14 1.24 -28.09 -1.59
C LEU A 14 2.01 -27.57 -2.80
N LEU A 15 2.45 -26.32 -2.76
CA LEU A 15 3.25 -25.74 -3.83
C LEU A 15 4.68 -26.32 -3.82
N PRO A 16 5.34 -26.43 -4.99
CA PRO A 16 6.73 -26.81 -5.05
C PRO A 16 7.60 -25.91 -4.19
N THR A 17 8.38 -26.50 -3.28
CA THR A 17 9.31 -25.74 -2.44
C THR A 17 10.50 -25.28 -3.27
N GLN A 18 10.78 -23.98 -3.20
CA GLN A 18 12.01 -23.42 -3.79
C GLN A 18 13.20 -23.65 -2.86
N THR A 19 14.37 -23.85 -3.46
CA THR A 19 15.61 -23.82 -2.68
C THR A 19 15.88 -22.39 -2.18
N ARG A 20 16.71 -22.27 -1.12
CA ARG A 20 17.13 -20.94 -0.62
C ARG A 20 17.80 -20.11 -1.74
N GLU A 21 18.61 -20.73 -2.60
CA GLU A 21 19.27 -20.06 -3.70
C GLU A 21 18.27 -19.54 -4.74
N GLN A 22 17.25 -20.33 -5.11
CA GLN A 22 16.18 -19.89 -6.00
C GLN A 22 15.44 -18.70 -5.41
N ARG A 23 15.11 -18.71 -4.12
CA ARG A 23 14.46 -17.57 -3.44
C ARG A 23 15.32 -16.30 -3.45
N ILE A 24 16.65 -16.45 -3.25
CA ILE A 24 17.61 -15.34 -3.38
C ILE A 24 17.60 -14.77 -4.79
N ASP A 25 17.63 -15.64 -5.81
CA ASP A 25 17.61 -15.23 -7.22
C ASP A 25 16.32 -14.53 -7.59
N ASP A 26 15.18 -15.05 -7.14
CA ASP A 26 13.85 -14.48 -7.39
C ASP A 26 13.67 -13.11 -6.71
N LEU A 27 14.12 -12.96 -5.45
CA LEU A 27 14.08 -11.67 -4.78
C LEU A 27 14.96 -10.64 -5.49
N ALA A 28 16.17 -11.01 -5.88
CA ALA A 28 17.04 -10.13 -6.66
C ALA A 28 16.44 -9.78 -8.03
N ALA A 29 15.77 -10.73 -8.71
CA ALA A 29 15.07 -10.50 -9.97
C ALA A 29 13.88 -9.54 -9.78
N THR A 30 13.07 -9.73 -8.74
CA THR A 30 11.94 -8.86 -8.40
C THR A 30 12.39 -7.42 -8.21
N THR A 31 13.52 -7.20 -7.50
CA THR A 31 14.02 -5.82 -7.32
C THR A 31 14.48 -5.19 -8.65
N ARG A 32 14.99 -5.98 -9.59
CA ARG A 32 15.31 -5.49 -10.96
C ARG A 32 14.05 -5.17 -11.77
N ASP A 33 13.00 -5.98 -11.65
CA ASP A 33 11.71 -5.69 -12.28
C ASP A 33 11.10 -4.38 -11.74
N TYR A 34 11.24 -4.12 -10.44
CA TYR A 34 10.83 -2.84 -9.85
C TYR A 34 11.66 -1.67 -10.41
N ALA A 35 12.97 -1.82 -10.51
CA ALA A 35 13.83 -0.81 -11.12
C ALA A 35 13.44 -0.53 -12.58
N ALA A 36 13.09 -1.55 -13.36
CA ALA A 36 12.62 -1.39 -14.75
C ALA A 36 11.29 -0.60 -14.86
N ARG A 37 10.55 -0.48 -13.77
CA ARG A 37 9.31 0.31 -13.68
C ARG A 37 9.49 1.67 -13.02
N GLY A 38 10.73 2.13 -12.85
CA GLY A 38 11.06 3.44 -12.27
C GLY A 38 10.97 3.50 -10.74
N ILE A 39 10.83 2.36 -10.07
CA ILE A 39 10.78 2.29 -8.61
C ILE A 39 12.21 2.34 -8.06
N THR A 40 12.47 3.26 -7.14
CA THR A 40 13.76 3.40 -6.45
C THR A 40 13.71 2.87 -5.01
N THR A 41 12.53 2.86 -4.41
CA THR A 41 12.27 2.27 -3.09
C THR A 41 10.95 1.51 -3.11
N ALA A 42 10.98 0.24 -2.73
CA ALA A 42 9.80 -0.56 -2.47
C ALA A 42 9.49 -0.58 -0.96
N VAL A 43 8.21 -0.50 -0.60
CA VAL A 43 7.74 -0.73 0.76
C VAL A 43 7.16 -2.13 0.83
N ASP A 44 7.83 -3.03 1.55
CA ASP A 44 7.28 -4.31 1.93
C ASP A 44 6.36 -4.09 3.13
N ALA A 45 5.05 -4.06 2.85
CA ALA A 45 4.04 -3.72 3.83
C ALA A 45 3.74 -4.87 4.82
N ALA A 46 4.30 -6.07 4.63
CA ALA A 46 4.06 -7.21 5.51
C ALA A 46 5.15 -8.27 5.43
N LEU A 47 6.26 -8.04 6.11
CA LEU A 47 7.27 -9.09 6.30
C LEU A 47 6.73 -10.15 7.25
N PHE A 48 6.49 -11.37 6.75
CA PHE A 48 5.78 -12.41 7.50
C PHE A 48 6.69 -13.33 8.33
N SER A 49 7.96 -13.45 7.99
CA SER A 49 8.86 -14.38 8.69
C SER A 49 10.27 -13.83 8.87
N TYR A 50 10.97 -14.34 9.88
CA TYR A 50 12.40 -14.05 10.07
C TYR A 50 13.26 -14.65 8.96
N ASP A 51 12.80 -15.74 8.32
CA ASP A 51 13.51 -16.34 7.19
C ASP A 51 13.48 -15.39 5.96
N ASP A 52 12.38 -14.67 5.74
CA ASP A 52 12.30 -13.64 4.71
C ASP A 52 13.23 -12.46 5.02
N ALA A 53 13.34 -12.07 6.30
CA ALA A 53 14.29 -11.05 6.73
C ALA A 53 15.75 -11.47 6.45
N GLU A 54 16.10 -12.72 6.77
CA GLU A 54 17.43 -13.25 6.49
C GLU A 54 17.71 -13.37 4.99
N LEU A 55 16.68 -13.72 4.20
CA LEU A 55 16.77 -13.77 2.74
C LEU A 55 17.09 -12.36 2.19
N LEU A 56 16.33 -11.36 2.61
CA LEU A 56 16.53 -9.97 2.20
C LEU A 56 17.93 -9.47 2.58
N ARG A 57 18.39 -9.78 3.80
CA ARG A 57 19.74 -9.45 4.24
C ARG A 57 20.80 -10.12 3.36
N THR A 58 20.61 -11.39 3.01
CA THR A 58 21.55 -12.12 2.14
C THR A 58 21.66 -11.45 0.77
N VAL A 59 20.53 -11.05 0.16
CA VAL A 59 20.52 -10.35 -1.14
C VAL A 59 21.19 -8.98 -1.02
N GLN A 60 20.97 -8.26 0.10
CA GLN A 60 21.62 -6.99 0.41
C GLN A 60 23.13 -7.14 0.52
N GLU A 61 23.61 -8.09 1.33
CA GLU A 61 25.05 -8.36 1.55
C GLU A 61 25.77 -8.77 0.27
N GLN A 62 25.07 -9.45 -0.64
CA GLN A 62 25.57 -9.79 -1.98
C GLN A 62 25.58 -8.59 -2.95
N GLY A 63 25.06 -7.42 -2.54
CA GLY A 63 24.96 -6.25 -3.40
C GLY A 63 24.00 -6.44 -4.59
N ARG A 64 22.99 -7.29 -4.46
CA ARG A 64 22.07 -7.69 -5.54
C ARG A 64 20.71 -6.99 -5.49
N LEU A 65 20.47 -6.11 -4.51
CA LEU A 65 19.29 -5.25 -4.50
C LEU A 65 19.43 -4.14 -5.55
N ALA A 66 18.49 -4.10 -6.49
CA ALA A 66 18.42 -3.03 -7.48
C ALA A 66 17.69 -1.80 -6.94
N VAL A 67 16.79 -1.96 -5.97
CA VAL A 67 16.03 -0.88 -5.32
C VAL A 67 16.21 -0.97 -3.82
N ARG A 68 15.95 0.14 -3.11
CA ARG A 68 15.88 0.12 -1.65
C ARG A 68 14.61 -0.57 -1.20
N VAL A 69 14.64 -1.15 0.00
CA VAL A 69 13.48 -1.82 0.59
C VAL A 69 13.20 -1.24 1.98
N HIS A 70 11.97 -0.84 2.23
CA HIS A 70 11.47 -0.44 3.53
C HIS A 70 10.52 -1.53 4.03
N VAL A 71 10.92 -2.29 5.05
CA VAL A 71 10.16 -3.46 5.52
C VAL A 71 9.34 -3.12 6.76
N ASN A 72 8.12 -3.65 6.81
CA ASN A 72 7.23 -3.53 7.95
C ASN A 72 6.93 -4.94 8.49
N PRO A 73 7.44 -5.31 9.67
CA PRO A 73 7.21 -6.63 10.24
C PRO A 73 5.71 -6.83 10.56
N PHE A 74 5.22 -8.03 10.27
CA PHE A 74 3.85 -8.39 10.66
C PHE A 74 3.77 -8.59 12.19
N THR A 75 2.58 -8.40 12.77
CA THR A 75 2.34 -8.49 14.22
C THR A 75 2.76 -9.79 14.88
N SER A 76 2.94 -10.88 14.12
CA SER A 76 3.46 -12.16 14.63
C SER A 76 4.96 -12.15 14.91
N LEU A 77 5.69 -11.13 14.43
CA LEU A 77 7.12 -10.98 14.63
C LEU A 77 7.37 -9.97 15.76
N ASP A 78 8.39 -10.25 16.57
CA ASP A 78 8.89 -9.27 17.53
C ASP A 78 9.76 -8.24 16.76
N PRO A 79 9.37 -6.98 16.67
CA PRO A 79 10.13 -5.95 15.94
C PRO A 79 11.50 -5.66 16.56
N ASP A 80 11.73 -6.04 17.82
CA ASP A 80 13.00 -5.86 18.52
C ASP A 80 13.95 -7.08 18.33
N ASP A 81 13.52 -8.11 17.57
CA ASP A 81 14.35 -9.29 17.30
C ASP A 81 15.60 -8.90 16.48
N PRO A 82 16.81 -9.31 16.88
CA PRO A 82 18.04 -8.99 16.14
C PRO A 82 18.04 -9.41 14.68
N ARG A 83 17.22 -10.39 14.30
CA ARG A 83 17.04 -10.80 12.90
C ARG A 83 16.38 -9.73 12.04
N LEU A 84 15.73 -8.74 12.63
CA LEU A 84 15.16 -7.57 11.94
C LEU A 84 16.10 -6.35 11.94
N ALA A 85 17.30 -6.45 12.50
CA ALA A 85 18.28 -5.37 12.46
C ALA A 85 18.95 -5.31 11.08
N PHE A 86 18.66 -4.25 10.31
CA PHE A 86 19.29 -3.92 9.03
C PHE A 86 20.25 -2.74 9.18
N ASP A 87 21.11 -2.51 8.17
CA ASP A 87 22.12 -1.44 8.20
C ASP A 87 21.57 -0.02 8.00
N GLY A 88 20.27 0.10 7.71
CA GLY A 88 19.59 1.38 7.56
C GLY A 88 19.89 2.14 6.26
N LYS A 89 20.62 1.53 5.31
CA LYS A 89 20.97 2.15 4.02
C LYS A 89 20.03 1.69 2.90
N ASP A 90 20.24 0.46 2.44
CA ASP A 90 19.46 -0.10 1.33
C ASP A 90 18.21 -0.81 1.85
N VAL A 91 18.26 -1.31 3.08
CA VAL A 91 17.10 -1.86 3.77
C VAL A 91 16.87 -1.08 5.06
N THR A 92 15.66 -0.58 5.24
CA THR A 92 15.22 0.12 6.46
C THR A 92 14.02 -0.59 7.05
N ILE A 93 13.84 -0.48 8.37
CA ILE A 93 12.69 -1.05 9.06
C ILE A 93 11.68 0.04 9.41
N GLY A 94 10.41 -0.24 9.21
CA GLY A 94 9.27 0.63 9.51
C GLY A 94 8.45 0.15 10.69
N GLY A 95 7.18 0.52 10.66
CA GLY A 95 6.20 0.16 11.68
C GLY A 95 5.67 -1.27 11.56
N VAL A 96 4.91 -1.68 12.56
CA VAL A 96 4.27 -3.01 12.59
C VAL A 96 3.05 -3.05 11.67
N LYS A 97 2.87 -4.13 10.92
CA LYS A 97 1.70 -4.35 10.06
C LYS A 97 0.62 -5.13 10.78
N LEU A 98 -0.62 -4.61 10.68
CA LEU A 98 -1.85 -5.24 11.17
C LEU A 98 -2.85 -5.46 10.02
N LEU A 99 -3.84 -6.33 10.27
CA LEU A 99 -5.00 -6.52 9.40
C LEU A 99 -6.27 -6.32 10.22
N ALA A 100 -7.24 -5.54 9.69
CA ALA A 100 -8.55 -5.39 10.31
C ALA A 100 -9.63 -6.20 9.60
N ASP A 101 -9.52 -6.39 8.28
CA ASP A 101 -10.44 -7.17 7.46
C ASP A 101 -9.73 -7.80 6.26
N GLY A 102 -10.50 -8.41 5.37
CA GLY A 102 -10.03 -8.97 4.10
C GLY A 102 -10.35 -8.07 2.91
N SER A 103 -10.55 -8.67 1.72
CA SER A 103 -10.76 -7.97 0.45
C SER A 103 -12.24 -7.90 0.05
N LEU A 104 -12.64 -6.82 -0.64
CA LEU A 104 -14.00 -6.74 -1.19
C LEU A 104 -14.23 -7.79 -2.29
N GLN A 105 -13.20 -8.09 -3.07
CA GLN A 105 -13.24 -9.08 -4.15
C GLN A 105 -13.47 -10.50 -3.62
N GLY A 106 -13.02 -10.78 -2.41
CA GLY A 106 -13.25 -12.05 -1.68
C GLY A 106 -14.54 -12.07 -0.88
N TYR A 107 -15.33 -10.98 -0.84
CA TYR A 107 -16.47 -10.82 0.08
C TYR A 107 -16.09 -10.88 1.56
N THR A 108 -14.82 -10.62 1.88
CA THR A 108 -14.26 -10.65 3.24
C THR A 108 -13.98 -9.25 3.80
N GLY A 109 -14.02 -8.20 2.98
CA GLY A 109 -13.98 -6.81 3.44
C GLY A 109 -15.19 -6.50 4.34
N TYR A 110 -14.95 -5.97 5.55
CA TYR A 110 -15.97 -5.76 6.56
C TYR A 110 -16.68 -4.41 6.37
N LEU A 111 -17.94 -4.47 5.95
CA LEU A 111 -18.76 -3.32 5.57
C LEU A 111 -19.83 -2.98 6.62
N THR A 112 -20.20 -1.71 6.72
CA THR A 112 -21.36 -1.27 7.52
C THR A 112 -22.70 -1.65 6.88
N LYS A 113 -22.75 -1.75 5.55
CA LYS A 113 -23.93 -2.15 4.78
C LYS A 113 -23.63 -3.43 4.02
N PRO A 114 -24.65 -4.29 3.75
CA PRO A 114 -24.47 -5.51 2.98
C PRO A 114 -23.81 -5.28 1.61
N TYR A 115 -23.14 -6.29 1.10
CA TYR A 115 -22.68 -6.33 -0.28
C TYR A 115 -23.85 -6.12 -1.24
N HIS A 116 -23.59 -5.50 -2.39
CA HIS A 116 -24.64 -5.20 -3.38
C HIS A 116 -25.30 -6.47 -3.92
N THR A 117 -24.51 -7.50 -4.21
CA THR A 117 -25.01 -8.82 -4.58
C THR A 117 -24.87 -9.76 -3.38
N PRO A 118 -25.95 -10.47 -3.00
CA PRO A 118 -25.90 -11.42 -1.89
C PRO A 118 -24.81 -12.48 -2.06
N TYR A 119 -23.96 -12.63 -1.03
CA TYR A 119 -22.93 -13.65 -1.03
C TYR A 119 -23.51 -15.00 -0.58
N GLN A 120 -23.39 -16.02 -1.42
CA GLN A 120 -23.96 -17.38 -1.17
C GLN A 120 -25.45 -17.38 -0.80
N GLY A 121 -26.21 -16.38 -1.29
CA GLY A 121 -27.63 -16.24 -1.02
C GLY A 121 -27.98 -15.49 0.28
N ASP A 122 -27.00 -15.03 1.04
CA ASP A 122 -27.20 -14.20 2.24
C ASP A 122 -27.27 -12.71 1.86
N PRO A 123 -28.46 -12.05 1.92
CA PRO A 123 -28.61 -10.65 1.58
C PRO A 123 -28.07 -9.70 2.64
N GLU A 124 -27.77 -10.19 3.86
CA GLU A 124 -27.24 -9.39 4.96
C GLU A 124 -25.72 -9.53 5.10
N TRP A 125 -25.09 -10.29 4.20
CA TRP A 125 -23.65 -10.51 4.25
C TRP A 125 -22.88 -9.20 4.08
N ARG A 126 -21.95 -8.94 5.03
CA ARG A 126 -21.15 -7.70 5.10
C ARG A 126 -19.65 -7.95 5.24
N GLY A 127 -19.19 -9.19 4.99
CA GLY A 127 -17.83 -9.58 5.34
C GLY A 127 -17.66 -9.77 6.85
N TYR A 128 -16.42 -9.75 7.31
CA TYR A 128 -16.11 -9.97 8.74
C TYR A 128 -14.77 -9.33 9.12
N PRO A 129 -14.60 -8.96 10.41
CA PRO A 129 -13.32 -8.48 10.90
C PRO A 129 -12.33 -9.64 11.09
N THR A 130 -11.04 -9.40 10.87
CA THR A 130 -9.98 -10.40 11.06
C THR A 130 -9.78 -10.77 12.52
N HIS A 131 -10.09 -9.87 13.44
CA HIS A 131 -9.95 -10.04 14.88
C HIS A 131 -11.26 -9.68 15.61
N SER A 132 -11.46 -10.22 16.82
CA SER A 132 -12.46 -9.64 17.71
C SER A 132 -12.09 -8.19 18.02
N ARG A 133 -13.11 -7.37 18.34
CA ARG A 133 -12.88 -5.94 18.66
C ARG A 133 -11.89 -5.76 19.81
N GLU A 134 -11.99 -6.57 20.86
CA GLU A 134 -11.08 -6.55 22.01
C GLU A 134 -9.63 -6.86 21.61
N ASN A 135 -9.45 -7.85 20.74
CA ASN A 135 -8.12 -8.22 20.26
C ASN A 135 -7.52 -7.13 19.36
N LEU A 136 -8.32 -6.56 18.46
CA LEU A 136 -7.87 -5.45 17.61
C LEU A 136 -7.41 -4.25 18.45
N PHE A 137 -8.17 -3.87 19.49
CA PHE A 137 -7.81 -2.79 20.40
C PHE A 137 -6.48 -3.07 21.11
N ALA A 138 -6.28 -4.29 21.62
CA ALA A 138 -5.04 -4.68 22.28
C ALA A 138 -3.83 -4.65 21.31
N LEU A 139 -4.00 -5.13 20.08
CA LEU A 139 -2.96 -5.11 19.06
C LEU A 139 -2.58 -3.68 18.65
N ILE A 140 -3.56 -2.82 18.42
CA ILE A 140 -3.33 -1.42 18.05
C ILE A 140 -2.69 -0.65 19.21
N GLU A 141 -3.13 -0.85 20.44
CA GLU A 141 -2.50 -0.23 21.62
C GLU A 141 -1.03 -0.63 21.75
N ALA A 142 -0.74 -1.93 21.61
CA ALA A 142 0.63 -2.44 21.67
C ALA A 142 1.51 -1.87 20.56
N ALA A 143 0.99 -1.83 19.31
CA ALA A 143 1.71 -1.28 18.16
C ALA A 143 1.94 0.23 18.31
N HIS A 144 0.91 0.98 18.72
CA HIS A 144 1.00 2.42 18.98
C HIS A 144 2.05 2.76 20.05
N GLY A 145 2.12 1.97 21.12
CA GLY A 145 3.12 2.14 22.19
C GLY A 145 4.57 1.99 21.70
N ARG A 146 4.81 1.22 20.66
CA ARG A 146 6.15 0.97 20.10
C ARG A 146 6.57 1.98 19.02
N GLY A 147 5.65 2.42 18.16
CA GLY A 147 6.01 3.31 17.06
C GLY A 147 4.89 3.53 16.06
N GLN A 148 5.27 3.76 14.81
CA GLN A 148 4.36 3.76 13.68
C GLN A 148 3.79 2.35 13.49
N PHE A 149 2.59 2.25 12.96
CA PHE A 149 2.05 1.00 12.46
C PHE A 149 1.21 1.24 11.18
N LEU A 150 1.01 0.16 10.45
CA LEU A 150 0.23 0.11 9.24
C LEU A 150 -0.92 -0.87 9.45
N ILE A 151 -2.14 -0.48 9.11
CA ILE A 151 -3.29 -1.36 9.24
C ILE A 151 -4.05 -1.47 7.93
N HIS A 152 -4.32 -2.70 7.49
CA HIS A 152 -5.15 -3.00 6.35
C HIS A 152 -6.62 -2.76 6.69
N THR A 153 -7.30 -1.93 5.89
CA THR A 153 -8.73 -1.67 6.00
C THR A 153 -9.33 -1.48 4.60
N ASN A 154 -10.16 -2.41 4.14
CA ASN A 154 -10.92 -2.25 2.91
C ASN A 154 -12.34 -1.78 3.18
N GLY A 155 -13.01 -2.41 4.15
CA GLY A 155 -14.36 -2.09 4.55
C GLY A 155 -14.46 -0.88 5.48
N ASP A 156 -15.54 -0.14 5.33
CA ASP A 156 -15.82 1.02 6.16
C ASP A 156 -16.11 0.66 7.63
N ALA A 157 -16.65 -0.54 7.92
CA ALA A 157 -16.81 -1.03 9.30
C ALA A 157 -15.46 -1.40 9.93
N ALA A 158 -14.55 -2.00 9.16
CA ALA A 158 -13.17 -2.25 9.62
C ALA A 158 -12.42 -0.95 9.92
N THR A 159 -12.69 0.08 9.11
CA THR A 159 -12.14 1.43 9.32
C THR A 159 -12.69 2.05 10.61
N ASP A 160 -13.99 1.90 10.94
CA ASP A 160 -14.55 2.36 12.22
C ASP A 160 -13.83 1.68 13.40
N ASP A 161 -13.71 0.36 13.39
CA ASP A 161 -13.05 -0.40 14.45
C ASP A 161 -11.58 0.03 14.62
N ALA A 162 -10.86 0.23 13.51
CA ALA A 162 -9.49 0.69 13.53
C ALA A 162 -9.36 2.11 14.11
N LEU A 163 -10.21 3.05 13.69
CA LEU A 163 -10.20 4.43 14.21
C LEU A 163 -10.57 4.48 15.68
N ASP A 164 -11.59 3.74 16.12
CA ASP A 164 -11.97 3.67 17.54
C ASP A 164 -10.79 3.16 18.40
N ALA A 165 -10.11 2.13 17.95
CA ALA A 165 -8.95 1.57 18.65
C ALA A 165 -7.76 2.55 18.66
N LEU A 166 -7.52 3.25 17.54
CA LEU A 166 -6.48 4.27 17.42
C LEU A 166 -6.72 5.45 18.37
N GLU A 167 -7.95 5.96 18.41
CA GLU A 167 -8.34 7.06 19.29
C GLU A 167 -8.19 6.66 20.77
N ALA A 168 -8.59 5.43 21.12
CA ALA A 168 -8.42 4.90 22.47
C ALA A 168 -6.94 4.76 22.85
N ALA A 169 -6.09 4.25 21.95
CA ALA A 169 -4.66 4.12 22.15
C ALA A 169 -3.99 5.49 22.30
N GLN A 170 -4.35 6.46 21.45
CA GLN A 170 -3.85 7.83 21.53
C GLN A 170 -4.28 8.55 22.79
N ALA A 171 -5.52 8.34 23.26
CA ALA A 171 -5.99 8.91 24.54
C ALA A 171 -5.22 8.36 25.75
N LYS A 172 -4.85 7.08 25.71
CA LYS A 172 -4.11 6.39 26.78
C LYS A 172 -2.61 6.69 26.73
N HIS A 173 -2.04 6.76 25.53
CA HIS A 173 -0.61 6.97 25.28
C HIS A 173 -0.42 8.10 24.26
N PRO A 174 -0.59 9.37 24.62
CA PRO A 174 -0.52 10.49 23.67
C PRO A 174 0.84 10.56 22.98
N ARG A 175 0.84 10.53 21.65
CA ARG A 175 2.04 10.68 20.81
C ARG A 175 1.80 11.72 19.73
N LYS A 176 2.81 12.52 19.45
CA LYS A 176 2.81 13.49 18.36
C LYS A 176 3.46 12.87 17.13
N ASP A 177 3.00 13.27 15.96
CA ASP A 177 3.58 12.88 14.66
C ASP A 177 3.79 11.36 14.50
N CYS A 178 2.71 10.59 14.71
CA CYS A 178 2.75 9.13 14.61
C CYS A 178 2.78 8.64 13.16
N ARG A 179 2.13 9.37 12.25
CA ARG A 179 1.96 9.04 10.83
C ARG A 179 1.53 7.58 10.62
N HIS A 180 0.63 7.07 11.47
CA HIS A 180 0.06 5.74 11.27
C HIS A 180 -0.64 5.66 9.93
N ILE A 181 -0.61 4.48 9.30
CA ILE A 181 -1.05 4.33 7.92
C ILE A 181 -2.26 3.41 7.84
N LEU A 182 -3.37 3.91 7.30
CA LEU A 182 -4.46 3.06 6.83
C LEU A 182 -4.16 2.59 5.41
N ILE A 183 -3.85 1.30 5.26
CA ILE A 183 -3.59 0.67 3.96
C ILE A 183 -4.93 0.37 3.30
N HIS A 184 -5.05 0.68 2.03
CA HIS A 184 -6.21 0.67 1.15
C HIS A 184 -7.21 1.77 1.50
N ALA A 185 -7.80 1.77 2.69
CA ALA A 185 -8.87 2.71 3.06
C ALA A 185 -9.95 2.81 1.96
N GLN A 186 -10.23 1.65 1.29
CA GLN A 186 -10.91 1.58 0.00
C GLN A 186 -12.31 2.17 0.04
N THR A 187 -13.07 1.88 1.10
CA THR A 187 -14.44 2.38 1.28
C THR A 187 -14.58 3.40 2.40
N ILE A 188 -13.47 4.05 2.79
CA ILE A 188 -13.47 5.07 3.86
C ILE A 188 -14.50 6.17 3.57
N ARG A 189 -15.31 6.53 4.59
CA ARG A 189 -16.37 7.53 4.50
C ARG A 189 -15.84 8.92 4.83
N GLU A 190 -16.63 9.97 4.51
CA GLU A 190 -16.24 11.37 4.73
C GLU A 190 -15.94 11.64 6.20
N GLU A 191 -16.85 11.23 7.11
CA GLU A 191 -16.65 11.41 8.55
C GLU A 191 -15.47 10.62 9.12
N GLN A 192 -15.09 9.51 8.49
CA GLN A 192 -13.88 8.76 8.86
C GLN A 192 -12.61 9.49 8.38
N LEU A 193 -12.66 10.17 7.23
CA LEU A 193 -11.56 11.03 6.78
C LEU A 193 -11.38 12.23 7.72
N ASP A 194 -12.47 12.81 8.25
CA ASP A 194 -12.40 13.88 9.25
C ASP A 194 -11.71 13.40 10.55
N ARG A 195 -12.02 12.19 11.00
CA ARG A 195 -11.36 11.55 12.16
C ARG A 195 -9.87 11.27 11.88
N LEU A 196 -9.55 10.83 10.67
CA LEU A 196 -8.19 10.55 10.25
C LEU A 196 -7.32 11.81 10.28
N GLU A 197 -7.85 12.92 9.74
CA GLU A 197 -7.20 14.24 9.76
C GLU A 197 -6.96 14.71 11.19
N ALA A 198 -8.01 14.71 12.03
CA ALA A 198 -7.93 15.14 13.42
C ALA A 198 -6.91 14.33 14.25
N ALA A 199 -6.72 13.05 13.91
CA ALA A 199 -5.76 12.17 14.58
C ALA A 199 -4.33 12.26 14.02
N GLY A 200 -4.12 12.92 12.87
CA GLY A 200 -2.82 13.02 12.21
C GLY A 200 -2.35 11.71 11.58
N TYR A 201 -3.30 10.87 11.13
CA TYR A 201 -3.01 9.61 10.43
C TYR A 201 -3.11 9.79 8.91
N THR A 202 -2.61 8.84 8.14
CA THR A 202 -2.52 8.96 6.68
C THR A 202 -3.10 7.74 5.97
N PRO A 203 -3.88 7.93 4.88
CA PRO A 203 -4.29 6.83 4.04
C PRO A 203 -3.25 6.52 2.96
N SER A 204 -3.11 5.24 2.64
CA SER A 204 -2.40 4.77 1.46
C SER A 204 -3.39 4.03 0.57
N PHE A 205 -3.74 4.61 -0.59
CA PHE A 205 -4.78 4.09 -1.46
C PHE A 205 -4.25 3.10 -2.50
N PHE A 206 -5.01 2.05 -2.77
CA PHE A 206 -4.74 1.14 -3.87
C PHE A 206 -5.59 1.53 -5.08
N THR A 207 -5.23 2.60 -5.75
CA THR A 207 -6.03 3.19 -6.84
C THR A 207 -6.26 2.25 -8.02
N ALA A 208 -5.39 1.27 -8.23
CA ALA A 208 -5.58 0.25 -9.25
C ALA A 208 -6.82 -0.64 -9.03
N HIS A 209 -7.46 -0.61 -7.83
CA HIS A 209 -8.81 -1.16 -7.62
C HIS A 209 -9.81 -0.65 -8.66
N VAL A 210 -9.78 0.65 -8.97
CA VAL A 210 -10.65 1.26 -9.99
C VAL A 210 -10.42 0.63 -11.36
N TYR A 211 -9.18 0.44 -11.76
CA TYR A 211 -8.86 -0.12 -13.06
C TYR A 211 -9.21 -1.60 -13.18
N TYR A 212 -8.68 -2.43 -12.27
CA TYR A 212 -8.80 -3.88 -12.41
C TYR A 212 -10.17 -4.43 -12.01
N TRP A 213 -10.81 -3.82 -11.01
CA TRP A 213 -12.06 -4.35 -10.43
C TRP A 213 -13.19 -3.33 -10.37
N GLY A 214 -13.02 -2.11 -10.89
CA GLY A 214 -14.00 -1.02 -10.78
C GLY A 214 -15.39 -1.42 -11.29
N ASP A 215 -15.46 -2.10 -12.44
CA ASP A 215 -16.73 -2.60 -12.98
C ASP A 215 -17.39 -3.61 -12.03
N ARG A 216 -16.63 -4.53 -11.45
CA ARG A 216 -17.14 -5.50 -10.47
C ARG A 216 -17.52 -4.84 -9.15
N HIS A 217 -16.78 -3.84 -8.70
CA HIS A 217 -17.16 -3.07 -7.51
C HIS A 217 -18.50 -2.37 -7.71
N ARG A 218 -18.71 -1.78 -8.90
CA ARG A 218 -19.99 -1.16 -9.25
C ARG A 218 -21.14 -2.18 -9.34
N ASP A 219 -20.91 -3.30 -10.00
CA ASP A 219 -22.00 -4.19 -10.41
C ASP A 219 -22.27 -5.34 -9.41
N LEU A 220 -21.25 -5.74 -8.59
CA LEU A 220 -21.34 -6.91 -7.72
C LEU A 220 -21.14 -6.58 -6.23
N PHE A 221 -20.09 -5.81 -5.87
CA PHE A 221 -19.67 -5.73 -4.47
C PHE A 221 -20.29 -4.55 -3.73
N LEU A 222 -20.23 -3.34 -4.30
CA LEU A 222 -20.63 -2.11 -3.61
C LEU A 222 -21.92 -1.49 -4.16
N GLY A 223 -22.24 -1.75 -5.43
CA GLY A 223 -23.24 -0.99 -6.17
C GLY A 223 -22.70 0.37 -6.66
N PRO A 224 -23.41 1.04 -7.59
CA PRO A 224 -22.88 2.21 -8.28
C PRO A 224 -22.54 3.38 -7.35
N GLU A 225 -23.36 3.65 -6.35
CA GLU A 225 -23.18 4.78 -5.43
C GLU A 225 -21.92 4.64 -4.58
N ARG A 226 -21.75 3.49 -3.89
CA ARG A 226 -20.57 3.25 -3.04
C ARG A 226 -19.30 3.09 -3.86
N ALA A 227 -19.39 2.39 -5.01
CA ALA A 227 -18.24 2.20 -5.89
C ALA A 227 -17.71 3.54 -6.46
N ALA A 228 -18.58 4.50 -6.74
CA ALA A 228 -18.17 5.82 -7.19
C ALA A 228 -17.29 6.56 -6.16
N ARG A 229 -17.38 6.18 -4.88
CA ARG A 229 -16.60 6.77 -3.80
C ARG A 229 -15.38 5.98 -3.35
N MET A 230 -15.14 4.80 -3.92
CA MET A 230 -13.98 4.01 -3.50
C MET A 230 -12.66 4.74 -3.77
N ASP A 231 -11.63 4.48 -2.94
CA ASP A 231 -10.33 5.15 -2.98
C ASP A 231 -10.49 6.69 -3.09
N PRO A 232 -11.07 7.38 -2.07
CA PRO A 232 -11.52 8.77 -2.18
C PRO A 232 -10.36 9.76 -2.01
N MET A 233 -9.43 9.76 -2.96
CA MET A 233 -8.21 10.56 -2.91
C MET A 233 -8.49 12.07 -2.89
N ARG A 234 -9.45 12.56 -3.68
CA ARG A 234 -9.81 13.99 -3.71
C ARG A 234 -10.37 14.42 -2.37
N SER A 235 -11.34 13.64 -1.83
CA SER A 235 -11.92 13.93 -0.51
C SER A 235 -10.86 13.99 0.60
N ALA A 236 -9.84 13.13 0.54
CA ALA A 236 -8.73 13.14 1.49
C ALA A 236 -7.83 14.38 1.33
N LEU A 237 -7.48 14.74 0.09
CA LEU A 237 -6.67 15.92 -0.19
C LEU A 237 -7.37 17.22 0.18
N ASP A 238 -8.69 17.32 -0.02
CA ASP A 238 -9.49 18.51 0.33
C ASP A 238 -9.51 18.79 1.84
N ARG A 239 -9.21 17.77 2.65
CA ARG A 239 -9.00 17.87 4.11
C ARG A 239 -7.56 18.15 4.51
N GLY A 240 -6.64 18.27 3.55
CA GLY A 240 -5.23 18.46 3.82
C GLY A 240 -4.47 17.18 4.24
N LEU A 241 -5.09 16.01 4.11
CA LEU A 241 -4.42 14.75 4.40
C LEU A 241 -3.25 14.52 3.43
N VAL A 242 -2.12 14.06 3.96
CA VAL A 242 -1.04 13.52 3.15
C VAL A 242 -1.45 12.11 2.72
N ILE A 243 -1.67 11.92 1.42
CA ILE A 243 -2.05 10.63 0.86
C ILE A 243 -0.87 9.98 0.14
N THR A 244 -0.84 8.66 0.13
CA THR A 244 0.05 7.87 -0.74
C THR A 244 -0.75 6.93 -1.61
N ALA A 245 -0.11 6.40 -2.65
CA ALA A 245 -0.69 5.37 -3.49
C ALA A 245 0.27 4.18 -3.62
N HIS A 246 -0.29 2.98 -3.72
CA HIS A 246 0.48 1.74 -3.84
C HIS A 246 -0.10 0.82 -4.92
N CYS A 247 0.69 -0.19 -5.31
CA CYS A 247 0.31 -1.16 -6.34
C CYS A 247 -0.10 -2.52 -5.76
N ASP A 248 0.20 -2.79 -4.49
CA ASP A 248 -0.10 -4.06 -3.81
C ASP A 248 0.44 -5.30 -4.55
N SER A 249 1.66 -5.19 -5.11
CA SER A 249 2.29 -6.33 -5.81
C SER A 249 2.53 -7.50 -4.83
N PRO A 250 2.23 -8.74 -5.19
CA PRO A 250 1.94 -9.27 -6.53
C PRO A 250 0.44 -9.32 -6.89
N ILE A 251 -0.47 -8.73 -6.12
CA ILE A 251 -1.91 -8.72 -6.42
C ILE A 251 -2.18 -8.13 -7.82
N VAL A 252 -1.46 -7.06 -8.15
CA VAL A 252 -1.34 -6.55 -9.53
C VAL A 252 0.13 -6.26 -9.82
N PRO A 253 0.53 -6.10 -11.09
CA PRO A 253 1.88 -5.67 -11.43
C PRO A 253 2.25 -4.35 -10.75
N ALA A 254 3.49 -4.24 -10.27
CA ALA A 254 4.02 -3.00 -9.72
C ALA A 254 4.20 -1.96 -10.83
N ASP A 255 3.17 -1.14 -11.08
CA ASP A 255 3.14 -0.15 -12.15
C ASP A 255 2.72 1.23 -11.61
N PRO A 256 3.70 2.07 -11.16
CA PRO A 256 3.40 3.40 -10.64
C PRO A 256 2.76 4.33 -11.68
N LEU A 257 3.13 4.24 -12.97
CA LEU A 257 2.55 5.08 -14.01
C LEU A 257 1.08 4.73 -14.28
N LEU A 258 0.72 3.44 -14.23
CA LEU A 258 -0.68 3.02 -14.26
C LEU A 258 -1.45 3.56 -13.04
N SER A 259 -0.88 3.47 -11.85
CA SER A 259 -1.49 3.98 -10.62
C SER A 259 -1.74 5.49 -10.70
N ILE A 260 -0.75 6.27 -11.20
CA ILE A 260 -0.87 7.71 -11.46
C ILE A 260 -1.98 7.97 -12.49
N TRP A 261 -1.96 7.24 -13.59
CA TRP A 261 -2.96 7.37 -14.66
C TRP A 261 -4.38 7.09 -14.14
N VAL A 262 -4.58 6.05 -13.32
CA VAL A 262 -5.88 5.71 -12.71
C VAL A 262 -6.34 6.82 -11.77
N SER A 263 -5.44 7.36 -10.94
CA SER A 263 -5.74 8.44 -9.98
C SER A 263 -6.24 9.71 -10.68
N VAL A 264 -5.71 9.99 -11.88
CA VAL A 264 -6.06 11.17 -12.67
C VAL A 264 -7.30 10.94 -13.52
N ASN A 265 -7.45 9.77 -14.14
CA ASN A 265 -8.51 9.51 -15.13
C ASN A 265 -9.72 8.79 -14.54
N ARG A 266 -9.55 7.96 -13.51
CA ARG A 266 -10.60 7.13 -12.89
C ARG A 266 -11.31 6.23 -13.90
N LEU A 267 -10.53 5.61 -14.80
CA LEU A 267 -11.05 4.69 -15.81
C LEU A 267 -10.90 3.23 -15.36
N THR A 268 -11.97 2.44 -15.54
CA THR A 268 -11.96 0.99 -15.39
C THR A 268 -11.29 0.32 -16.59
N SER A 269 -11.02 -0.97 -16.51
CA SER A 269 -10.47 -1.75 -17.63
C SER A 269 -11.42 -1.84 -18.83
N SER A 270 -12.74 -1.65 -18.63
CA SER A 270 -13.72 -1.55 -19.71
C SER A 270 -13.84 -0.13 -20.31
N GLY A 271 -13.07 0.84 -19.79
CA GLY A 271 -13.11 2.23 -20.23
C GLY A 271 -14.23 3.06 -19.60
N GLN A 272 -14.94 2.55 -18.59
CA GLN A 272 -15.96 3.32 -17.88
C GLN A 272 -15.31 4.26 -16.86
N VAL A 273 -15.86 5.47 -16.70
CA VAL A 273 -15.44 6.40 -15.65
C VAL A 273 -16.12 6.01 -14.34
N LEU A 274 -15.32 5.80 -13.28
CA LEU A 274 -15.83 5.46 -11.96
C LEU A 274 -15.42 6.51 -10.92
N GLY A 275 -16.40 7.27 -10.41
CA GLY A 275 -16.18 8.29 -9.39
C GLY A 275 -15.31 9.46 -9.88
N PRO A 276 -15.74 10.22 -10.91
CA PRO A 276 -14.95 11.32 -11.49
C PRO A 276 -14.61 12.43 -10.48
N ASP A 277 -15.42 12.58 -9.43
CA ASP A 277 -15.21 13.58 -8.37
C ASP A 277 -14.01 13.24 -7.46
N GLN A 278 -13.50 12.01 -7.56
CA GLN A 278 -12.32 11.56 -6.82
C GLN A 278 -11.01 11.64 -7.63
N ARG A 279 -11.05 12.28 -8.81
CA ARG A 279 -9.84 12.58 -9.60
C ARG A 279 -8.94 13.55 -8.87
N ILE A 280 -7.63 13.34 -9.01
CA ILE A 280 -6.61 14.25 -8.54
C ILE A 280 -5.76 14.73 -9.71
N SER A 281 -5.02 15.82 -9.53
CA SER A 281 -4.10 16.33 -10.54
C SER A 281 -2.89 15.41 -10.74
N VAL A 282 -2.24 15.52 -11.88
CA VAL A 282 -1.00 14.78 -12.18
C VAL A 282 0.08 15.05 -11.13
N LEU A 283 0.23 16.30 -10.69
CA LEU A 283 1.22 16.66 -9.67
C LEU A 283 0.89 16.03 -8.31
N GLU A 284 -0.38 16.02 -7.90
CA GLU A 284 -0.81 15.35 -6.65
C GLU A 284 -0.56 13.84 -6.73
N ALA A 285 -0.85 13.20 -7.88
CA ALA A 285 -0.59 11.79 -8.11
C ALA A 285 0.92 11.46 -8.09
N LEU A 286 1.77 12.29 -8.71
CA LEU A 286 3.22 12.16 -8.63
C LEU A 286 3.73 12.28 -7.18
N ARG A 287 3.22 13.26 -6.42
CA ARG A 287 3.57 13.41 -5.00
C ARG A 287 3.15 12.20 -4.16
N ALA A 288 2.00 11.59 -4.45
CA ALA A 288 1.53 10.38 -3.78
C ALA A 288 2.42 9.15 -4.04
N HIS A 289 3.32 9.21 -5.04
CA HIS A 289 4.30 8.17 -5.36
C HIS A 289 5.75 8.57 -5.06
N THR A 290 6.02 9.80 -4.63
CA THR A 290 7.40 10.30 -4.43
C THR A 290 7.60 10.93 -3.05
N PHE A 291 7.29 12.20 -2.88
CA PHE A 291 7.50 12.92 -1.63
C PHE A 291 6.64 12.37 -0.48
N ASN A 292 5.37 12.13 -0.74
CA ASN A 292 4.44 11.70 0.32
C ASN A 292 4.79 10.33 0.92
N PRO A 293 5.17 9.28 0.15
CA PRO A 293 5.66 8.03 0.75
C PRO A 293 6.95 8.20 1.55
N ALA A 294 7.86 9.08 1.11
CA ALA A 294 9.06 9.39 1.88
C ALA A 294 8.69 10.04 3.22
N TRP A 295 7.79 11.03 3.21
CA TRP A 295 7.28 11.66 4.42
C TRP A 295 6.53 10.65 5.31
N GLN A 296 5.66 9.84 4.74
CA GLN A 296 4.87 8.85 5.48
C GLN A 296 5.76 7.85 6.25
N ASN A 297 6.95 7.55 5.71
CA ASN A 297 7.93 6.64 6.32
C ASN A 297 9.09 7.37 7.02
N PHE A 298 8.94 8.66 7.38
CA PHE A 298 9.97 9.47 8.06
C PHE A 298 11.30 9.58 7.30
N GLN A 299 11.26 9.52 5.97
CA GLN A 299 12.45 9.54 5.10
C GLN A 299 12.51 10.77 4.20
N GLU A 300 11.64 11.78 4.41
CA GLU A 300 11.56 13.00 3.61
C GLU A 300 12.84 13.85 3.61
N ASN A 301 13.66 13.72 4.63
CA ASN A 301 14.95 14.40 4.70
C ASN A 301 16.03 13.70 3.86
N ALA A 302 15.82 12.43 3.49
CA ALA A 302 16.77 11.62 2.74
C ALA A 302 16.38 11.44 1.27
N LYS A 303 15.10 11.45 0.92
CA LYS A 303 14.60 11.18 -0.43
C LYS A 303 13.19 11.71 -0.67
N GLY A 304 12.61 11.42 -1.83
CA GLY A 304 11.25 11.80 -2.22
C GLY A 304 11.15 13.12 -3.00
N SER A 305 12.22 13.92 -3.03
CA SER A 305 12.32 15.14 -3.84
C SER A 305 13.76 15.36 -4.31
N ILE A 306 13.93 16.14 -5.36
CA ILE A 306 15.23 16.48 -5.94
C ILE A 306 15.74 17.76 -5.24
N GLU A 307 16.53 17.57 -4.18
CA GLU A 307 17.09 18.66 -3.37
C GLU A 307 18.53 18.34 -3.00
N PRO A 308 19.41 19.38 -2.87
CA PRO A 308 20.78 19.17 -2.42
C PRO A 308 20.83 18.49 -1.04
N GLY A 309 21.67 17.45 -0.92
CA GLY A 309 21.84 16.68 0.32
C GLY A 309 20.96 15.41 0.40
N LYS A 310 19.97 15.26 -0.47
CA LYS A 310 19.19 14.02 -0.56
C LYS A 310 19.86 12.98 -1.45
N LEU A 311 19.43 11.74 -1.30
CA LEU A 311 19.89 10.62 -2.12
C LEU A 311 19.51 10.86 -3.59
N ALA A 312 20.44 10.54 -4.48
CA ALA A 312 20.19 10.56 -5.91
C ALA A 312 19.42 9.29 -6.33
N ASP A 313 18.19 9.18 -5.86
CA ASP A 313 17.23 8.15 -6.22
C ASP A 313 16.25 8.78 -7.24
N LEU A 314 16.45 8.50 -8.53
CA LEU A 314 15.86 9.24 -9.64
C LEU A 314 15.30 8.30 -10.70
N VAL A 315 14.28 8.75 -11.43
CA VAL A 315 13.80 8.12 -12.65
C VAL A 315 13.87 9.10 -13.81
N VAL A 316 14.36 8.65 -14.96
CA VAL A 316 14.36 9.41 -16.21
C VAL A 316 13.24 8.85 -17.09
N LEU A 317 12.33 9.73 -17.46
CA LEU A 317 11.16 9.43 -18.29
C LEU A 317 11.39 9.93 -19.71
N ASP A 318 10.73 9.32 -20.69
CA ASP A 318 10.81 9.75 -22.11
C ASP A 318 9.91 10.94 -22.44
N ALA A 319 8.98 11.29 -21.52
CA ALA A 319 8.11 12.46 -21.63
C ALA A 319 7.86 13.12 -20.27
N ASN A 320 7.51 14.41 -20.28
CA ASN A 320 7.14 15.14 -19.06
C ASN A 320 5.69 14.80 -18.66
N PRO A 321 5.44 14.15 -17.51
CA PRO A 321 4.10 13.77 -17.08
C PRO A 321 3.15 14.97 -16.91
N LEU A 322 3.69 16.18 -16.69
CA LEU A 322 2.88 17.39 -16.51
C LEU A 322 2.46 18.04 -17.85
N GLU A 323 2.99 17.57 -18.97
CA GLU A 323 2.76 18.16 -20.30
C GLU A 323 2.06 17.21 -21.27
N VAL A 324 2.09 15.89 -21.01
CA VAL A 324 1.36 14.91 -21.83
C VAL A 324 -0.14 14.97 -21.57
N ASP A 325 -0.95 14.50 -22.53
CA ASP A 325 -2.37 14.27 -22.28
C ASP A 325 -2.53 13.30 -21.10
N PRO A 326 -3.36 13.60 -20.10
CA PRO A 326 -3.61 12.70 -18.98
C PRO A 326 -3.99 11.27 -19.39
N ALA A 327 -4.61 11.09 -20.55
CA ALA A 327 -4.93 9.77 -21.10
C ALA A 327 -3.67 8.94 -21.44
N ASP A 328 -2.56 9.60 -21.75
CA ASP A 328 -1.29 8.97 -22.16
C ASP A 328 -0.28 8.75 -21.04
N LEU A 329 -0.56 9.19 -19.82
CA LEU A 329 0.37 9.06 -18.67
C LEU A 329 0.93 7.65 -18.49
N ARG A 330 0.10 6.61 -18.68
CA ARG A 330 0.52 5.21 -18.56
C ARG A 330 1.42 4.72 -19.69
N ASN A 331 1.53 5.48 -20.78
CA ASN A 331 2.33 5.16 -21.95
C ASN A 331 3.74 5.77 -21.89
N ILE A 332 4.02 6.58 -20.86
CA ILE A 332 5.34 7.19 -20.63
C ILE A 332 6.36 6.07 -20.37
N GLY A 333 7.46 6.08 -21.13
CA GLY A 333 8.53 5.11 -20.99
C GLY A 333 9.52 5.45 -19.87
N ILE A 334 10.00 4.43 -19.18
CA ILE A 334 11.11 4.54 -18.23
C ILE A 334 12.42 4.39 -19.05
N LEU A 335 13.20 5.46 -19.13
CA LEU A 335 14.49 5.45 -19.81
C LEU A 335 15.61 4.96 -18.89
N GLU A 336 15.60 5.39 -17.64
CA GLU A 336 16.64 5.06 -16.67
C GLU A 336 16.09 5.14 -15.24
N THR A 337 16.54 4.23 -14.39
CA THR A 337 16.32 4.27 -12.95
C THR A 337 17.66 4.32 -12.24
N ILE A 338 17.83 5.28 -11.34
CA ILE A 338 19.07 5.57 -10.62
C ILE A 338 18.78 5.44 -9.13
N VAL A 339 19.62 4.65 -8.42
CA VAL A 339 19.54 4.48 -6.97
C VAL A 339 20.90 4.83 -6.36
N GLY A 340 20.92 5.80 -5.46
CA GLY A 340 22.16 6.28 -4.84
C GLY A 340 23.20 6.79 -5.83
N GLY A 341 22.74 7.38 -6.95
CA GLY A 341 23.60 7.89 -8.03
C GLY A 341 24.13 6.80 -8.98
N LYS A 342 23.68 5.55 -8.84
CA LYS A 342 24.05 4.45 -9.76
C LYS A 342 22.86 4.07 -10.62
N THR A 343 23.07 3.95 -11.93
CA THR A 343 22.07 3.39 -12.85
C THR A 343 21.85 1.91 -12.53
N VAL A 344 20.61 1.57 -12.14
CA VAL A 344 20.19 0.21 -11.84
C VAL A 344 19.33 -0.40 -12.95
N TYR A 345 18.78 0.45 -13.81
CA TYR A 345 18.06 0.07 -15.03
C TYR A 345 18.27 1.11 -16.12
N SER A 346 18.43 0.65 -17.38
CA SER A 346 18.46 1.47 -18.59
C SER A 346 17.73 0.77 -19.72
N ALA A 347 16.80 1.45 -20.39
CA ALA A 347 16.09 0.95 -21.57
C ALA A 347 16.99 0.76 -22.80
N ARG A 348 18.24 1.24 -22.76
CA ARG A 348 19.23 1.15 -23.85
C ARG A 348 20.28 0.07 -23.64
N ALA A 349 20.19 -0.66 -22.54
CA ALA A 349 21.14 -1.70 -22.15
C ALA A 349 20.79 -3.05 -22.77
#